data_6be5a89e79b7f876e3ac5215cd6143c3
#
_entry.id   6be5a89e79b7f876e3ac5215cd6143c3
#
_cell.length_a   1.000
_cell.length_b   1.000
_cell.length_c   1.000
_cell.angle_alpha   90.00
_cell.angle_beta   90.00
_cell.angle_gamma   90.00
#
_symmetry.space_group_name_H-M   'P 1'
#
loop_
_entity.id
_entity.type
_entity.pdbx_description
1 polymer ?
#
loop_
_entity_poly.entity_id
_entity_poly.type
_entity_poly.pdbx_seq_one_letter_code
_entity_poly.pdbx_strand_id
1 'polypeptide(L)'
;MPNSLAAQQQIAVLDARATRHAVTYEGKTVQWRRFGNGAPLVLLHGGHGSWMHWVRNIESLAARHTVWVPNMPGYGDSDLPDGDTLDTLVTFLGKTLNQLVGPRTRVSLAGFSFGGLVAAHLATTRPVERLALLGPGGHASPRRQAEPMVNWRDAATDDDLDAAMRHNLSVFMLSSPQAVDDLATRVHLLSCQQTRFRSKNLSQGGGLAEALKAYGGPTLLIWGEHDVTADPATIAPALAAEIPRTDYRIVQGGGHWIQFEQADAVNVLLQTWLGCGDKLTPDHIAYQNEGQG
;
A
#
# COMPACT_ATOMS: atom_id res chain seq x y z
N MET A 1 25.27 -15.36 3.40
CA MET A 1 24.23 -14.52 2.81
C MET A 1 23.66 -15.03 1.48
N PRO A 2 23.41 -16.36 1.30
CA PRO A 2 22.80 -16.88 0.04
C PRO A 2 21.38 -16.39 -0.17
N ASN A 3 20.59 -16.23 0.91
CA ASN A 3 19.18 -15.88 0.84
C ASN A 3 18.91 -14.44 0.39
N SER A 4 19.79 -13.51 0.71
CA SER A 4 19.74 -12.12 0.25
C SER A 4 19.86 -11.99 -1.28
N LEU A 5 20.59 -12.89 -1.95
CA LEU A 5 20.71 -12.90 -3.42
C LEU A 5 19.41 -13.35 -4.09
N ALA A 6 18.70 -14.34 -3.53
CA ALA A 6 17.42 -14.80 -4.07
C ALA A 6 16.35 -13.70 -3.98
N ALA A 7 16.24 -13.01 -2.85
CA ALA A 7 15.34 -11.88 -2.68
C ALA A 7 15.64 -10.72 -3.64
N GLN A 8 16.93 -10.40 -3.79
CA GLN A 8 17.37 -9.38 -4.75
C GLN A 8 17.02 -9.78 -6.19
N GLN A 9 17.20 -11.04 -6.54
CA GLN A 9 16.89 -11.55 -7.87
C GLN A 9 15.38 -11.53 -8.15
N GLN A 10 14.53 -11.88 -7.17
CA GLN A 10 13.08 -11.77 -7.31
C GLN A 10 12.65 -10.33 -7.60
N ILE A 11 13.15 -9.37 -6.85
CA ILE A 11 12.87 -7.95 -7.08
C ILE A 11 13.34 -7.52 -8.48
N ALA A 12 14.56 -7.90 -8.86
CA ALA A 12 15.14 -7.54 -10.15
C ALA A 12 14.37 -8.15 -11.34
N VAL A 13 13.93 -9.40 -11.22
CA VAL A 13 13.11 -10.08 -12.25
C VAL A 13 11.77 -9.37 -12.42
N LEU A 14 11.11 -9.01 -11.33
CA LEU A 14 9.85 -8.27 -11.41
C LEU A 14 10.06 -6.86 -11.98
N ASP A 15 11.08 -6.13 -11.53
CA ASP A 15 11.39 -4.79 -12.03
C ASP A 15 11.77 -4.76 -13.51
N ALA A 16 12.43 -5.81 -14.01
CA ALA A 16 12.77 -5.97 -15.44
C ALA A 16 11.53 -6.16 -16.34
N ARG A 17 10.39 -6.59 -15.78
CA ARG A 17 9.11 -6.69 -16.52
C ARG A 17 8.36 -5.37 -16.61
N ALA A 18 8.76 -4.37 -15.85
CA ALA A 18 8.11 -3.08 -15.84
C ALA A 18 8.48 -2.25 -17.08
N THR A 19 7.50 -1.61 -17.69
CA THR A 19 7.78 -0.42 -18.51
C THR A 19 7.94 0.76 -17.57
N ARG A 20 9.11 1.38 -17.56
CA ARG A 20 9.40 2.53 -16.68
C ARG A 20 9.04 3.84 -17.36
N HIS A 21 8.45 4.75 -16.59
CA HIS A 21 8.07 6.08 -17.01
C HIS A 21 8.58 7.11 -15.99
N ALA A 22 9.48 7.97 -16.43
CA ALA A 22 9.91 9.15 -15.68
C ALA A 22 9.02 10.33 -16.09
N VAL A 23 8.16 10.79 -15.19
CA VAL A 23 7.18 11.85 -15.50
C VAL A 23 7.48 13.08 -14.66
N THR A 24 7.72 14.20 -15.33
CA THR A 24 8.11 15.45 -14.68
C THR A 24 6.91 16.39 -14.53
N TYR A 25 6.79 16.97 -13.35
CA TYR A 25 5.88 18.07 -13.03
C TYR A 25 6.64 19.10 -12.19
N GLU A 26 6.56 20.38 -12.55
CA GLU A 26 7.28 21.47 -11.87
C GLU A 26 8.78 21.19 -11.59
N GLY A 27 9.46 20.62 -12.59
CA GLY A 27 10.88 20.30 -12.53
C GLY A 27 11.27 19.11 -11.64
N LYS A 28 10.30 18.42 -11.03
CA LYS A 28 10.53 17.20 -10.21
C LYS A 28 9.95 15.99 -10.93
N THR A 29 10.68 14.89 -10.90
CA THR A 29 10.34 13.65 -11.61
C THR A 29 9.78 12.60 -10.66
N VAL A 30 8.63 12.03 -11.01
CA VAL A 30 8.06 10.85 -10.36
C VAL A 30 8.31 9.63 -11.25
N GLN A 31 8.88 8.60 -10.65
CA GLN A 31 9.17 7.33 -11.32
C GLN A 31 7.99 6.38 -11.20
N TRP A 32 7.45 5.99 -12.33
CA TRP A 32 6.31 5.07 -12.44
C TRP A 32 6.73 3.78 -13.11
N ARG A 33 6.20 2.67 -12.62
CA ARG A 33 6.30 1.35 -13.24
C ARG A 33 4.95 0.94 -13.76
N ARG A 34 4.91 0.41 -14.99
CA ARG A 34 3.70 -0.10 -15.62
C ARG A 34 3.85 -1.59 -15.90
N PHE A 35 2.82 -2.35 -15.53
CA PHE A 35 2.73 -3.79 -15.78
C PHE A 35 1.38 -4.14 -16.40
N GLY A 36 1.33 -5.20 -17.19
CA GLY A 36 0.10 -5.74 -17.75
C GLY A 36 -0.64 -4.81 -18.71
N ASN A 37 -1.86 -5.24 -19.06
CA ASN A 37 -2.78 -4.50 -19.94
C ASN A 37 -4.22 -4.66 -19.42
N GLY A 38 -5.05 -3.64 -19.61
CA GLY A 38 -6.45 -3.63 -19.19
C GLY A 38 -6.84 -2.29 -18.55
N ALA A 39 -7.90 -2.30 -17.75
CA ALA A 39 -8.34 -1.10 -17.02
C ALA A 39 -7.24 -0.58 -16.08
N PRO A 40 -7.04 0.74 -15.98
CA PRO A 40 -5.95 1.29 -15.20
C PRO A 40 -6.18 1.13 -13.69
N LEU A 41 -5.21 0.53 -13.01
CA LEU A 41 -5.13 0.36 -11.55
C LEU A 41 -3.86 1.00 -11.04
N VAL A 42 -3.95 1.83 -10.01
CA VAL A 42 -2.79 2.47 -9.37
C VAL A 42 -2.59 1.87 -7.99
N LEU A 43 -1.35 1.45 -7.67
CA LEU A 43 -0.97 0.90 -6.37
C LEU A 43 -0.05 1.88 -5.64
N LEU A 44 -0.49 2.43 -4.51
CA LEU A 44 0.28 3.38 -3.71
C LEU A 44 0.84 2.70 -2.46
N HIS A 45 2.15 2.83 -2.26
CA HIS A 45 2.86 2.19 -1.15
C HIS A 45 2.73 2.97 0.17
N GLY A 46 3.06 2.34 1.29
CA GLY A 46 3.07 2.94 2.62
C GLY A 46 4.23 3.90 2.89
N GLY A 47 4.23 4.50 4.06
CA GLY A 47 5.37 5.28 4.57
C GLY A 47 6.62 4.39 4.72
N HIS A 48 7.81 4.95 4.56
CA HIS A 48 9.08 4.21 4.50
C HIS A 48 9.07 3.07 3.46
N GLY A 49 8.25 3.23 2.41
CA GLY A 49 7.99 2.23 1.38
C GLY A 49 8.51 2.62 0.01
N SER A 50 8.24 1.75 -0.94
CA SER A 50 8.48 1.93 -2.36
C SER A 50 7.48 1.07 -3.14
N TRP A 51 7.55 1.09 -4.48
CA TRP A 51 6.77 0.19 -5.34
C TRP A 51 6.84 -1.28 -4.89
N MET A 52 7.92 -1.69 -4.22
CA MET A 52 8.14 -3.05 -3.74
C MET A 52 7.19 -3.49 -2.61
N HIS A 53 6.45 -2.59 -1.96
CA HIS A 53 5.39 -2.98 -1.03
C HIS A 53 4.30 -3.84 -1.69
N TRP A 54 4.25 -3.85 -3.03
CA TRP A 54 3.30 -4.60 -3.83
C TRP A 54 3.92 -5.79 -4.57
N VAL A 55 5.15 -6.20 -4.19
CA VAL A 55 5.94 -7.22 -4.90
C VAL A 55 5.22 -8.56 -5.08
N ARG A 56 4.34 -8.94 -4.15
CA ARG A 56 3.55 -10.19 -4.19
C ARG A 56 2.16 -10.03 -4.85
N ASN A 57 1.82 -8.81 -5.33
CA ASN A 57 0.49 -8.52 -5.85
C ASN A 57 0.51 -8.08 -7.32
N ILE A 58 1.59 -7.45 -7.76
CA ILE A 58 1.70 -6.84 -9.08
C ILE A 58 1.37 -7.84 -10.19
N GLU A 59 1.97 -9.04 -10.19
CA GLU A 59 1.76 -10.02 -11.26
C GLU A 59 0.32 -10.51 -11.31
N SER A 60 -0.27 -10.81 -10.14
CA SER A 60 -1.66 -11.25 -10.02
C SER A 60 -2.64 -10.20 -10.55
N LEU A 61 -2.42 -8.93 -10.22
CA LEU A 61 -3.28 -7.82 -10.66
C LEU A 61 -3.04 -7.44 -12.12
N ALA A 62 -1.80 -7.52 -12.58
CA ALA A 62 -1.41 -7.22 -13.97
C ALA A 62 -1.98 -8.22 -15.00
N ALA A 63 -2.46 -9.39 -14.56
CA ALA A 63 -3.14 -10.35 -15.42
C ALA A 63 -4.42 -9.78 -16.06
N ARG A 64 -5.07 -8.79 -15.43
CA ARG A 64 -6.34 -8.20 -15.90
C ARG A 64 -6.34 -6.66 -15.95
N HIS A 65 -5.28 -6.01 -15.44
CA HIS A 65 -5.22 -4.55 -15.33
C HIS A 65 -3.91 -4.01 -15.94
N THR A 66 -3.96 -2.76 -16.38
CA THR A 66 -2.77 -1.96 -16.51
C THR A 66 -2.42 -1.41 -15.13
N VAL A 67 -1.45 -2.04 -14.47
CA VAL A 67 -1.04 -1.71 -13.09
C VAL A 67 0.04 -0.64 -13.14
N TRP A 68 -0.22 0.51 -12.52
CA TRP A 68 0.68 1.62 -12.36
C TRP A 68 1.18 1.70 -10.91
N VAL A 69 2.48 1.59 -10.71
CA VAL A 69 3.07 1.59 -9.37
C VAL A 69 4.19 2.62 -9.32
N PRO A 70 3.95 3.78 -8.69
CA PRO A 70 4.99 4.78 -8.51
C PRO A 70 5.89 4.43 -7.32
N ASN A 71 7.11 4.97 -7.34
CA ASN A 71 7.69 5.46 -6.10
C ASN A 71 7.06 6.84 -5.87
N MET A 72 6.31 7.01 -4.77
CA MET A 72 5.68 8.29 -4.49
C MET A 72 6.73 9.41 -4.35
N PRO A 73 6.39 10.69 -4.58
CA PRO A 73 7.33 11.79 -4.43
C PRO A 73 8.09 11.76 -3.11
N GLY A 74 9.42 11.82 -3.16
CA GLY A 74 10.30 11.71 -2.00
C GLY A 74 10.60 10.28 -1.53
N TYR A 75 10.24 9.27 -2.32
CA TYR A 75 10.55 7.86 -2.05
C TYR A 75 11.29 7.23 -3.25
N GLY A 76 12.15 6.26 -2.95
CA GLY A 76 12.88 5.51 -3.96
C GLY A 76 13.64 6.45 -4.93
N ASP A 77 13.47 6.19 -6.21
CA ASP A 77 14.06 6.91 -7.33
C ASP A 77 13.24 8.14 -7.79
N SER A 78 12.15 8.52 -7.10
CA SER A 78 11.39 9.75 -7.38
C SER A 78 11.95 10.94 -6.63
N ASP A 79 11.89 12.14 -7.25
CA ASP A 79 12.35 13.36 -6.62
C ASP A 79 11.51 13.75 -5.39
N LEU A 80 12.14 14.45 -4.45
CA LEU A 80 11.44 15.08 -3.34
C LEU A 80 10.84 16.40 -3.82
N PRO A 81 9.52 16.63 -3.69
CA PRO A 81 8.89 17.90 -4.05
C PRO A 81 9.30 19.02 -3.10
N ASP A 82 9.13 20.23 -3.54
CA ASP A 82 9.30 21.41 -2.67
C ASP A 82 8.04 21.53 -1.80
N GLY A 83 8.16 21.12 -0.54
CA GLY A 83 7.07 21.01 0.46
C GLY A 83 6.84 19.59 0.94
N ASP A 84 6.38 19.47 2.18
CA ASP A 84 6.21 18.21 2.92
C ASP A 84 4.74 17.95 3.32
N THR A 85 3.79 18.61 2.62
CA THR A 85 2.37 18.46 2.89
C THR A 85 1.76 17.29 2.11
N LEU A 86 0.65 16.76 2.62
CA LEU A 86 -0.14 15.74 1.92
C LEU A 86 -0.68 16.28 0.58
N ASP A 87 -1.12 17.53 0.55
CA ASP A 87 -1.64 18.19 -0.65
C ASP A 87 -0.57 18.30 -1.75
N THR A 88 0.65 18.67 -1.41
CA THR A 88 1.79 18.69 -2.34
C THR A 88 1.99 17.31 -2.96
N LEU A 89 2.05 16.26 -2.14
CA LEU A 89 2.28 14.89 -2.59
C LEU A 89 1.14 14.40 -3.49
N VAL A 90 -0.11 14.63 -3.10
CA VAL A 90 -1.31 14.29 -3.89
C VAL A 90 -1.32 15.03 -5.23
N THR A 91 -0.94 16.32 -5.23
CA THR A 91 -0.87 17.13 -6.45
C THR A 91 0.16 16.57 -7.42
N PHE A 92 1.38 16.29 -6.98
CA PHE A 92 2.43 15.69 -7.83
C PHE A 92 2.01 14.34 -8.40
N LEU A 93 1.44 13.47 -7.58
CA LEU A 93 0.92 12.17 -8.03
C LEU A 93 -0.21 12.34 -9.04
N GLY A 94 -1.17 13.19 -8.76
CA GLY A 94 -2.32 13.44 -9.65
C GLY A 94 -1.89 14.01 -11.00
N LYS A 95 -0.98 14.99 -11.01
CA LYS A 95 -0.50 15.64 -12.23
C LYS A 95 0.33 14.69 -13.09
N THR A 96 1.24 13.91 -12.47
CA THR A 96 2.04 12.93 -13.21
C THR A 96 1.21 11.74 -13.69
N LEU A 97 0.25 11.26 -12.91
CA LEU A 97 -0.71 10.24 -13.35
C LEU A 97 -1.57 10.73 -14.52
N ASN A 98 -2.01 11.99 -14.50
CA ASN A 98 -2.79 12.58 -15.60
C ASN A 98 -2.02 12.64 -16.93
N GLN A 99 -0.69 12.79 -16.89
CA GLN A 99 0.14 12.72 -18.10
C GLN A 99 0.21 11.29 -18.65
N LEU A 100 0.16 10.26 -17.79
CA LEU A 100 0.25 8.84 -18.20
C LEU A 100 -1.05 8.28 -18.75
N VAL A 101 -2.18 8.59 -18.10
CA VAL A 101 -3.46 7.94 -18.41
C VAL A 101 -4.54 8.91 -18.89
N GLY A 102 -4.26 10.20 -18.84
CA GLY A 102 -5.23 11.26 -19.15
C GLY A 102 -6.07 11.69 -17.94
N PRO A 103 -6.44 12.99 -17.85
CA PRO A 103 -7.10 13.57 -16.68
C PRO A 103 -8.56 13.11 -16.49
N ARG A 104 -9.22 12.65 -17.55
CA ARG A 104 -10.62 12.20 -17.53
C ARG A 104 -10.78 10.68 -17.49
N THR A 105 -9.68 9.93 -17.61
CA THR A 105 -9.71 8.48 -17.53
C THR A 105 -10.04 8.05 -16.11
N ARG A 106 -11.08 7.24 -15.93
CA ARG A 106 -11.37 6.60 -14.64
C ARG A 106 -10.27 5.59 -14.34
N VAL A 107 -9.74 5.62 -13.13
CA VAL A 107 -8.76 4.65 -12.61
C VAL A 107 -9.30 3.99 -11.35
N SER A 108 -8.91 2.77 -11.07
CA SER A 108 -9.04 2.21 -9.73
C SER A 108 -7.78 2.50 -8.93
N LEU A 109 -7.92 2.71 -7.62
CA LEU A 109 -6.80 2.97 -6.72
C LEU A 109 -6.75 1.89 -5.64
N ALA A 110 -5.56 1.39 -5.32
CA ALA A 110 -5.31 0.64 -4.11
C ALA A 110 -4.15 1.30 -3.35
N GLY A 111 -4.36 1.58 -2.07
CA GLY A 111 -3.38 2.26 -1.23
C GLY A 111 -3.11 1.54 0.07
N PHE A 112 -1.84 1.37 0.42
CA PHE A 112 -1.39 0.74 1.65
C PHE A 112 -0.92 1.77 2.67
N SER A 113 -1.42 1.70 3.91
CA SER A 113 -0.96 2.53 5.04
C SER A 113 -1.03 4.03 4.71
N PHE A 114 0.09 4.75 4.71
CA PHE A 114 0.17 6.13 4.26
C PHE A 114 -0.31 6.30 2.81
N GLY A 115 0.02 5.34 1.92
CA GLY A 115 -0.52 5.33 0.56
C GLY A 115 -2.03 5.18 0.50
N GLY A 116 -2.66 4.60 1.53
CA GLY A 116 -4.12 4.57 1.68
C GLY A 116 -4.71 5.96 1.92
N LEU A 117 -4.12 6.75 2.82
CA LEU A 117 -4.50 8.14 3.03
C LEU A 117 -4.30 8.97 1.75
N VAL A 118 -3.15 8.80 1.09
CA VAL A 118 -2.87 9.47 -0.19
C VAL A 118 -3.88 9.09 -1.27
N ALA A 119 -4.24 7.79 -1.38
CA ALA A 119 -5.23 7.31 -2.33
C ALA A 119 -6.62 7.91 -2.09
N ALA A 120 -7.05 8.02 -0.83
CA ALA A 120 -8.31 8.65 -0.46
C ALA A 120 -8.36 10.12 -0.89
N HIS A 121 -7.30 10.88 -0.63
CA HIS A 121 -7.21 12.28 -1.07
C HIS A 121 -7.08 12.40 -2.60
N LEU A 122 -6.32 11.53 -3.27
CA LEU A 122 -6.22 11.53 -4.72
C LEU A 122 -7.58 11.26 -5.39
N ALA A 123 -8.41 10.41 -4.76
CA ALA A 123 -9.75 10.09 -5.26
C ALA A 123 -10.71 11.29 -5.26
N THR A 124 -10.42 12.34 -4.47
CA THR A 124 -11.22 13.58 -4.50
C THR A 124 -10.84 14.52 -5.64
N THR A 125 -9.70 14.31 -6.30
CA THR A 125 -9.12 15.23 -7.28
C THR A 125 -9.25 14.77 -8.73
N ARG A 126 -9.69 13.53 -8.98
CA ARG A 126 -9.83 12.94 -10.31
C ARG A 126 -10.91 11.86 -10.35
N PRO A 127 -11.39 11.47 -11.56
CA PRO A 127 -12.31 10.34 -11.69
C PRO A 127 -11.68 9.02 -11.20
N VAL A 128 -12.28 8.40 -10.16
CA VAL A 128 -11.90 7.10 -9.62
C VAL A 128 -13.11 6.17 -9.72
N GLU A 129 -12.85 4.95 -10.20
CA GLU A 129 -13.86 3.91 -10.35
C GLU A 129 -14.11 3.19 -9.03
N ARG A 130 -13.03 2.72 -8.41
CA ARG A 130 -13.03 1.98 -7.15
C ARG A 130 -11.81 2.31 -6.33
N LEU A 131 -11.98 2.30 -5.02
CA LEU A 131 -10.93 2.56 -4.04
C LEU A 131 -10.80 1.36 -3.11
N ALA A 132 -9.58 0.83 -2.95
CA ALA A 132 -9.23 -0.18 -1.97
C ALA A 132 -8.14 0.34 -1.04
N LEU A 133 -8.36 0.31 0.27
CA LEU A 133 -7.42 0.81 1.27
C LEU A 133 -7.01 -0.29 2.23
N LEU A 134 -5.71 -0.57 2.30
CA LEU A 134 -5.13 -1.63 3.11
C LEU A 134 -4.44 -1.03 4.33
N GLY A 135 -4.97 -1.25 5.52
CA GLY A 135 -4.48 -0.65 6.77
C GLY A 135 -4.22 0.86 6.65
N PRO A 136 -5.17 1.66 6.11
CA PRO A 136 -4.90 3.05 5.76
C PRO A 136 -4.50 3.88 6.99
N GLY A 137 -3.60 4.83 6.81
CA GLY A 137 -3.32 5.89 7.78
C GLY A 137 -4.40 6.99 7.78
N GLY A 138 -4.28 7.96 8.69
CA GLY A 138 -5.16 9.13 8.74
C GLY A 138 -6.50 8.91 9.46
N HIS A 139 -6.64 7.82 10.20
CA HIS A 139 -7.84 7.52 11.01
C HIS A 139 -7.75 8.02 12.45
N ALA A 140 -6.61 8.56 12.87
CA ALA A 140 -6.35 9.12 14.21
C ALA A 140 -6.60 8.15 15.40
N SER A 141 -6.75 6.83 15.15
CA SER A 141 -6.96 5.85 16.23
C SER A 141 -5.65 5.51 16.95
N PRO A 142 -5.74 5.11 18.25
CA PRO A 142 -4.58 4.63 18.98
C PRO A 142 -3.95 3.41 18.32
N ARG A 143 -2.62 3.32 18.38
CA ARG A 143 -1.88 2.14 17.95
C ARG A 143 -1.88 1.06 19.02
N ARG A 144 -1.88 -0.21 18.59
CA ARG A 144 -1.74 -1.39 19.46
C ARG A 144 -0.30 -1.90 19.57
N GLN A 145 0.66 -1.21 18.95
CA GLN A 145 2.08 -1.60 18.98
C GLN A 145 2.59 -1.68 20.41
N ALA A 146 3.00 -2.88 20.84
CA ALA A 146 3.46 -3.15 22.19
C ALA A 146 4.96 -2.90 22.37
N GLU A 147 5.76 -3.19 21.36
CA GLU A 147 7.22 -3.08 21.40
C GLU A 147 7.71 -1.92 20.54
N PRO A 148 8.77 -1.20 20.97
CA PRO A 148 9.35 -0.14 20.19
C PRO A 148 10.15 -0.68 18.99
N MET A 149 10.12 0.06 17.88
CA MET A 149 11.08 -0.14 16.79
C MET A 149 12.47 0.30 17.23
N VAL A 150 13.51 -0.37 16.73
CA VAL A 150 14.89 0.04 16.92
C VAL A 150 15.36 0.96 15.79
N ASN A 151 16.30 1.85 16.11
CA ASN A 151 16.89 2.71 15.09
C ASN A 151 17.94 1.94 14.28
N TRP A 152 17.57 1.43 13.13
CA TRP A 152 18.43 0.65 12.26
C TRP A 152 19.68 1.40 11.76
N ARG A 153 19.70 2.74 11.85
CA ARG A 153 20.86 3.55 11.48
C ARG A 153 22.00 3.48 12.50
N ASP A 154 21.72 2.96 13.69
CA ASP A 154 22.71 2.75 14.75
C ASP A 154 23.41 1.38 14.62
N ALA A 155 23.04 0.56 13.61
CA ALA A 155 23.68 -0.71 13.33
C ALA A 155 25.17 -0.53 12.99
N ALA A 156 26.02 -1.25 13.69
CA ALA A 156 27.48 -1.19 13.50
C ALA A 156 27.99 -2.15 12.40
N THR A 157 27.24 -3.21 12.15
CA THR A 157 27.56 -4.26 11.17
C THR A 157 26.36 -4.56 10.27
N ASP A 158 26.60 -5.27 9.16
CA ASP A 158 25.53 -5.75 8.29
C ASP A 158 24.59 -6.75 9.00
N ASP A 159 25.12 -7.54 9.94
CA ASP A 159 24.31 -8.46 10.74
C ASP A 159 23.43 -7.71 11.75
N ASP A 160 23.94 -6.66 12.40
CA ASP A 160 23.13 -5.77 13.26
C ASP A 160 22.03 -5.07 12.45
N LEU A 161 22.33 -4.65 11.24
CA LEU A 161 21.36 -4.02 10.34
C LEU A 161 20.24 -4.99 9.93
N ASP A 162 20.58 -6.24 9.56
CA ASP A 162 19.59 -7.28 9.24
C ASP A 162 18.72 -7.59 10.48
N ALA A 163 19.32 -7.75 11.65
CA ALA A 163 18.59 -7.98 12.90
C ALA A 163 17.62 -6.83 13.23
N ALA A 164 18.07 -5.58 13.08
CA ALA A 164 17.24 -4.40 13.31
C ALA A 164 16.05 -4.33 12.33
N MET A 165 16.27 -4.64 11.05
CA MET A 165 15.20 -4.67 10.04
C MET A 165 14.18 -5.77 10.33
N ARG A 166 14.63 -6.99 10.68
CA ARG A 166 13.74 -8.10 11.05
C ARG A 166 12.94 -7.78 12.32
N HIS A 167 13.57 -7.19 13.33
CA HIS A 167 12.87 -6.72 14.52
C HIS A 167 11.79 -5.70 14.16
N ASN A 168 12.11 -4.66 13.40
CA ASN A 168 11.16 -3.64 13.02
C ASN A 168 9.98 -4.19 12.18
N LEU A 169 10.26 -5.16 11.30
CA LEU A 169 9.22 -5.88 10.57
C LEU A 169 8.29 -6.65 11.51
N SER A 170 8.84 -7.40 12.48
CA SER A 170 8.05 -8.23 13.40
C SER A 170 7.20 -7.42 14.38
N VAL A 171 7.68 -6.25 14.82
CA VAL A 171 6.94 -5.43 15.79
C VAL A 171 5.94 -4.46 15.16
N PHE A 172 6.06 -4.20 13.85
CA PHE A 172 5.24 -3.17 13.21
C PHE A 172 4.53 -3.61 11.93
N MET A 173 5.12 -4.48 11.13
CA MET A 173 4.62 -4.76 9.77
C MET A 173 3.96 -6.13 9.62
N LEU A 174 4.53 -7.16 10.25
CA LEU A 174 4.17 -8.56 10.04
C LEU A 174 3.84 -9.22 11.37
N SER A 175 2.81 -10.05 11.41
CA SER A 175 2.35 -10.74 12.63
C SER A 175 2.99 -12.11 12.80
N SER A 176 3.34 -12.77 11.69
CA SER A 176 3.93 -14.10 11.68
C SER A 176 5.46 -14.03 11.57
N PRO A 177 6.21 -14.73 12.46
CA PRO A 177 7.66 -14.82 12.32
C PRO A 177 8.11 -15.40 10.97
N GLN A 178 7.33 -16.29 10.37
CA GLN A 178 7.61 -16.89 9.06
C GLN A 178 7.48 -15.88 7.91
N ALA A 179 6.68 -14.84 8.08
CA ALA A 179 6.53 -13.77 7.10
C ALA A 179 7.70 -12.78 7.10
N VAL A 180 8.52 -12.76 8.18
CA VAL A 180 9.75 -11.98 8.26
C VAL A 180 10.86 -12.71 7.49
N ASP A 181 10.63 -12.93 6.21
CA ASP A 181 11.57 -13.60 5.30
C ASP A 181 12.61 -12.62 4.72
N ASP A 182 13.52 -13.15 3.93
CA ASP A 182 14.59 -12.37 3.31
C ASP A 182 14.04 -11.33 2.30
N LEU A 183 12.93 -11.66 1.64
CA LEU A 183 12.29 -10.72 0.70
C LEU A 183 11.70 -9.53 1.46
N ALA A 184 10.97 -9.78 2.56
CA ALA A 184 10.43 -8.73 3.42
C ALA A 184 11.55 -7.82 3.94
N THR A 185 12.61 -8.45 4.48
CA THR A 185 13.77 -7.74 5.05
C THR A 185 14.46 -6.88 3.98
N ARG A 186 14.69 -7.43 2.79
CA ARG A 186 15.33 -6.71 1.68
C ARG A 186 14.48 -5.56 1.16
N VAL A 187 13.17 -5.77 0.96
CA VAL A 187 12.25 -4.71 0.54
C VAL A 187 12.21 -3.59 1.58
N HIS A 188 12.10 -3.95 2.87
CA HIS A 188 12.04 -2.97 3.95
C HIS A 188 13.33 -2.15 4.04
N LEU A 189 14.49 -2.79 4.01
CA LEU A 189 15.79 -2.11 4.03
C LEU A 189 15.94 -1.11 2.88
N LEU A 190 15.76 -1.57 1.64
CA LEU A 190 15.91 -0.71 0.47
C LEU A 190 14.94 0.48 0.49
N SER A 191 13.70 0.24 0.91
CA SER A 191 12.68 1.27 0.99
C SER A 191 12.99 2.31 2.07
N CYS A 192 13.42 1.87 3.27
CA CYS A 192 13.81 2.76 4.36
C CYS A 192 15.01 3.63 4.00
N GLN A 193 16.03 3.05 3.35
CA GLN A 193 17.24 3.78 2.92
C GLN A 193 16.94 4.89 1.92
N GLN A 194 15.91 4.72 1.09
CA GLN A 194 15.56 5.66 0.01
C GLN A 194 14.37 6.56 0.37
N THR A 195 13.92 6.55 1.61
CA THR A 195 12.83 7.42 2.08
C THR A 195 13.36 8.79 2.50
N ARG A 196 12.82 9.85 1.89
CA ARG A 196 13.14 11.25 2.17
C ARG A 196 11.93 12.05 2.65
N PHE A 197 10.71 11.65 2.25
CA PHE A 197 9.46 12.28 2.67
C PHE A 197 9.05 11.85 4.09
N ARG A 198 8.64 12.79 4.93
CA ARG A 198 8.29 12.56 6.34
C ARG A 198 6.78 12.31 6.52
N SER A 199 6.33 11.07 6.31
CA SER A 199 4.90 10.70 6.36
C SER A 199 4.33 10.44 7.77
N LYS A 200 5.17 10.30 8.81
CA LYS A 200 4.74 9.80 10.13
C LYS A 200 3.58 10.60 10.74
N ASN A 201 3.73 11.92 10.83
CA ASN A 201 2.72 12.79 11.44
C ASN A 201 1.43 12.82 10.62
N LEU A 202 1.54 12.80 9.29
CA LEU A 202 0.39 12.74 8.38
C LEU A 202 -0.38 11.42 8.55
N SER A 203 0.34 10.28 8.62
CA SER A 203 -0.28 8.97 8.82
C SER A 203 -0.99 8.81 10.16
N GLN A 204 -0.48 9.48 11.20
CA GLN A 204 -1.03 9.43 12.57
C GLN A 204 -2.14 10.46 12.81
N GLY A 205 -2.25 11.47 11.93
CA GLY A 205 -3.29 12.48 11.98
C GLY A 205 -4.66 11.95 11.53
N GLY A 206 -5.61 12.88 11.36
CA GLY A 206 -6.93 12.63 10.79
C GLY A 206 -6.96 12.82 9.26
N GLY A 207 -8.18 12.98 8.73
CA GLY A 207 -8.42 13.35 7.33
C GLY A 207 -8.88 12.20 6.44
N LEU A 208 -8.76 10.94 6.89
CA LEU A 208 -9.21 9.79 6.10
C LEU A 208 -10.73 9.79 5.89
N ALA A 209 -11.51 9.93 6.97
CA ALA A 209 -12.97 9.90 6.91
C ALA A 209 -13.51 11.05 6.04
N GLU A 210 -12.97 12.25 6.20
CA GLU A 210 -13.32 13.42 5.41
C GLU A 210 -13.04 13.22 3.92
N ALA A 211 -11.87 12.66 3.58
CA ALA A 211 -11.50 12.37 2.19
C ALA A 211 -12.41 11.30 1.58
N LEU A 212 -12.76 10.25 2.33
CA LEU A 212 -13.66 9.20 1.86
C LEU A 212 -15.10 9.72 1.65
N LYS A 213 -15.60 10.57 2.55
CA LYS A 213 -16.89 11.24 2.37
C LYS A 213 -16.90 12.16 1.14
N ALA A 214 -15.82 12.90 0.93
CA ALA A 214 -15.69 13.77 -0.24
C ALA A 214 -15.59 12.98 -1.55
N TYR A 215 -14.92 11.83 -1.56
CA TYR A 215 -14.90 10.92 -2.69
C TYR A 215 -16.28 10.32 -2.98
N GLY A 216 -16.99 9.82 -1.97
CA GLY A 216 -18.37 9.28 -2.06
C GLY A 216 -18.55 8.07 -2.98
N GLY A 217 -17.48 7.53 -3.53
CA GLY A 217 -17.50 6.38 -4.44
C GLY A 217 -17.30 5.04 -3.71
N PRO A 218 -17.34 3.91 -4.47
CA PRO A 218 -17.19 2.58 -3.88
C PRO A 218 -15.83 2.40 -3.23
N THR A 219 -15.81 2.04 -1.94
CA THR A 219 -14.61 1.88 -1.12
C THR A 219 -14.58 0.52 -0.47
N LEU A 220 -13.43 -0.17 -0.51
CA LEU A 220 -13.14 -1.38 0.25
C LEU A 220 -12.00 -1.10 1.23
N LEU A 221 -12.26 -1.32 2.51
CA LEU A 221 -11.26 -1.26 3.57
C LEU A 221 -10.78 -2.69 3.89
N ILE A 222 -9.47 -2.90 3.92
CA ILE A 222 -8.85 -4.20 4.24
C ILE A 222 -7.86 -4.01 5.38
N TRP A 223 -8.01 -4.77 6.46
CA TRP A 223 -7.03 -4.82 7.55
C TRP A 223 -6.61 -6.25 7.83
N GLY A 224 -5.38 -6.43 8.26
CA GLY A 224 -4.98 -7.66 8.94
C GLY A 224 -5.53 -7.68 10.36
N GLU A 225 -5.93 -8.85 10.86
CA GLU A 225 -6.45 -9.06 12.21
C GLU A 225 -5.51 -8.52 13.30
N HIS A 226 -4.21 -8.69 13.06
CA HIS A 226 -3.15 -8.31 13.99
C HIS A 226 -2.47 -6.98 13.63
N ASP A 227 -3.12 -6.13 12.82
CA ASP A 227 -2.58 -4.80 12.50
C ASP A 227 -2.38 -4.00 13.79
N VAL A 228 -1.14 -3.56 14.02
CA VAL A 228 -0.75 -2.81 15.22
C VAL A 228 -0.99 -1.30 15.09
N THR A 229 -1.35 -0.81 13.90
CA THR A 229 -1.58 0.62 13.66
C THR A 229 -2.97 1.08 14.06
N ALA A 230 -3.90 0.14 14.25
CA ALA A 230 -5.27 0.37 14.70
C ALA A 230 -5.80 -0.86 15.45
N ASP A 231 -7.02 -0.80 15.96
CA ASP A 231 -7.84 -1.97 16.28
C ASP A 231 -8.81 -2.22 15.11
N PRO A 232 -8.52 -3.19 14.20
CA PRO A 232 -9.35 -3.44 13.03
C PRO A 232 -10.79 -3.79 13.33
N ALA A 233 -11.03 -4.53 14.43
CA ALA A 233 -12.37 -4.95 14.84
C ALA A 233 -13.26 -3.75 15.24
N THR A 234 -12.64 -2.66 15.67
CA THR A 234 -13.34 -1.42 16.04
C THR A 234 -13.41 -0.44 14.88
N ILE A 235 -12.27 -0.16 14.24
CA ILE A 235 -12.17 0.94 13.25
C ILE A 235 -12.85 0.62 11.92
N ALA A 236 -12.74 -0.63 11.43
CA ALA A 236 -13.26 -0.99 10.12
C ALA A 236 -14.80 -0.91 10.05
N PRO A 237 -15.57 -1.51 10.99
CA PRO A 237 -17.01 -1.37 10.99
C PRO A 237 -17.47 0.07 11.28
N ALA A 238 -16.74 0.83 12.11
CA ALA A 238 -17.08 2.22 12.39
C ALA A 238 -16.99 3.09 11.14
N LEU A 239 -15.89 3.00 10.39
CA LEU A 239 -15.74 3.73 9.12
C LEU A 239 -16.76 3.28 8.07
N ALA A 240 -17.02 1.97 7.96
CA ALA A 240 -18.02 1.46 7.01
C ALA A 240 -19.45 1.91 7.34
N ALA A 241 -19.78 2.05 8.61
CA ALA A 241 -21.10 2.57 9.06
C ALA A 241 -21.25 4.08 8.81
N GLU A 242 -20.14 4.83 8.95
CA GLU A 242 -20.12 6.29 8.82
C GLU A 242 -20.07 6.76 7.37
N ILE A 243 -19.41 5.99 6.47
CA ILE A 243 -19.10 6.42 5.11
C ILE A 243 -19.92 5.57 4.12
N PRO A 244 -20.84 6.17 3.35
CA PRO A 244 -21.65 5.45 2.37
C PRO A 244 -20.81 4.70 1.33
N ARG A 245 -21.32 3.56 0.84
CA ARG A 245 -20.68 2.73 -0.19
C ARG A 245 -19.29 2.20 0.22
N THR A 246 -19.09 2.02 1.54
CA THR A 246 -17.86 1.49 2.10
C THR A 246 -18.11 0.10 2.68
N ASP A 247 -17.38 -0.89 2.16
CA ASP A 247 -17.30 -2.25 2.68
C ASP A 247 -15.97 -2.44 3.43
N TYR A 248 -15.88 -3.46 4.27
CA TYR A 248 -14.61 -3.80 4.93
C TYR A 248 -14.38 -5.30 5.00
N ARG A 249 -13.11 -5.68 5.10
CA ARG A 249 -12.66 -7.05 5.37
C ARG A 249 -11.53 -7.03 6.38
N ILE A 250 -11.59 -7.98 7.32
CA ILE A 250 -10.50 -8.26 8.26
C ILE A 250 -9.93 -9.62 7.86
N VAL A 251 -8.67 -9.64 7.44
CA VAL A 251 -7.98 -10.86 6.97
C VAL A 251 -7.29 -11.51 8.17
N GLN A 252 -7.68 -12.75 8.43
CA GLN A 252 -7.18 -13.52 9.58
C GLN A 252 -5.67 -13.77 9.49
N GLY A 253 -5.01 -13.76 10.64
CA GLY A 253 -3.59 -14.06 10.78
C GLY A 253 -2.65 -13.08 10.08
N GLY A 254 -3.12 -11.91 9.69
CA GLY A 254 -2.28 -10.92 9.02
C GLY A 254 -1.98 -9.69 9.87
N GLY A 255 -0.79 -9.13 9.75
CA GLY A 255 -0.35 -7.88 10.37
C GLY A 255 -0.65 -6.65 9.51
N HIS A 256 0.12 -5.59 9.74
CA HIS A 256 -0.07 -4.31 9.03
C HIS A 256 0.22 -4.41 7.52
N TRP A 257 1.29 -5.11 7.11
CA TRP A 257 1.65 -5.28 5.70
C TRP A 257 0.91 -6.48 5.09
N ILE A 258 -0.41 -6.38 5.14
CA ILE A 258 -1.34 -7.47 4.83
C ILE A 258 -1.22 -8.01 3.41
N GLN A 259 -0.97 -7.16 2.42
CA GLN A 259 -0.82 -7.56 1.02
C GLN A 259 0.50 -8.30 0.74
N PHE A 260 1.45 -8.24 1.66
CA PHE A 260 2.66 -9.05 1.62
C PHE A 260 2.48 -10.37 2.39
N GLU A 261 1.97 -10.28 3.62
CA GLU A 261 1.85 -11.41 4.54
C GLU A 261 0.78 -12.41 4.10
N GLN A 262 -0.39 -11.92 3.67
CA GLN A 262 -1.53 -12.70 3.21
C GLN A 262 -1.83 -12.40 1.73
N ALA A 263 -0.77 -12.49 0.90
CA ALA A 263 -0.82 -12.03 -0.49
C ALA A 263 -1.93 -12.70 -1.30
N ASP A 264 -2.11 -14.01 -1.18
CA ASP A 264 -3.11 -14.76 -1.94
C ASP A 264 -4.53 -14.31 -1.60
N ALA A 265 -4.86 -14.21 -0.31
CA ALA A 265 -6.17 -13.75 0.16
C ALA A 265 -6.44 -12.29 -0.30
N VAL A 266 -5.44 -11.41 -0.17
CA VAL A 266 -5.58 -10.02 -0.61
C VAL A 266 -5.71 -9.91 -2.13
N ASN A 267 -4.96 -10.71 -2.90
CA ASN A 267 -5.07 -10.74 -4.35
C ASN A 267 -6.47 -11.16 -4.80
N VAL A 268 -7.07 -12.17 -4.18
CA VAL A 268 -8.46 -12.60 -4.45
C VAL A 268 -9.45 -11.47 -4.10
N LEU A 269 -9.30 -10.83 -2.93
CA LEU A 269 -10.16 -9.73 -2.53
C LEU A 269 -10.08 -8.55 -3.52
N LEU A 270 -8.87 -8.14 -3.90
CA LEU A 270 -8.66 -7.04 -4.85
C LEU A 270 -9.19 -7.39 -6.24
N GLN A 271 -8.92 -8.60 -6.77
CA GLN A 271 -9.44 -9.04 -8.07
C GLN A 271 -10.98 -9.09 -8.09
N THR A 272 -11.58 -9.61 -7.03
CA THR A 272 -13.03 -9.64 -6.87
C THR A 272 -13.59 -8.23 -6.83
N TRP A 273 -13.03 -7.37 -5.96
CA TRP A 273 -13.46 -5.99 -5.83
C TRP A 273 -13.35 -5.19 -7.11
N LEU A 274 -12.24 -5.33 -7.83
CA LEU A 274 -11.97 -4.60 -9.07
C LEU A 274 -12.74 -5.13 -10.28
N GLY A 275 -13.14 -6.40 -10.24
CA GLY A 275 -13.90 -7.07 -11.33
C GLY A 275 -15.41 -7.04 -11.17
N CYS A 276 -15.94 -6.73 -9.98
CA CYS A 276 -17.37 -6.70 -9.71
C CYS A 276 -18.05 -5.44 -10.28
N GLY A 277 -19.28 -5.61 -10.78
CA GLY A 277 -20.28 -4.53 -10.81
C GLY A 277 -20.55 -3.99 -9.38
N ASP A 278 -21.49 -3.10 -9.19
CA ASP A 278 -21.65 -2.24 -7.98
C ASP A 278 -21.86 -2.92 -6.60
N LYS A 279 -21.74 -4.24 -6.46
CA LYS A 279 -21.88 -4.93 -5.15
C LYS A 279 -20.98 -6.16 -5.05
N LEU A 280 -20.20 -6.26 -3.98
CA LEU A 280 -19.79 -7.54 -3.42
C LEU A 280 -21.07 -8.16 -2.82
N THR A 281 -21.61 -9.20 -3.46
CA THR A 281 -22.71 -9.95 -2.86
C THR A 281 -22.20 -10.81 -1.71
N PRO A 282 -23.02 -11.09 -0.68
CA PRO A 282 -22.62 -11.94 0.46
C PRO A 282 -22.09 -13.33 0.04
N ASP A 283 -22.52 -13.85 -1.10
CA ASP A 283 -22.12 -15.18 -1.62
C ASP A 283 -20.65 -15.27 -2.07
N HIS A 284 -19.96 -14.15 -2.31
CA HIS A 284 -18.51 -14.12 -2.55
C HIS A 284 -17.69 -14.13 -1.25
N ILE A 285 -18.35 -14.22 -0.09
CA ILE A 285 -17.75 -14.17 1.25
C ILE A 285 -17.46 -15.58 1.80
N ALA A 286 -18.03 -16.63 1.20
CA ALA A 286 -18.02 -18.02 1.72
C ALA A 286 -16.80 -18.84 1.31
N TYR A 287 -15.65 -18.27 1.09
CA TYR A 287 -14.39 -19.03 1.00
C TYR A 287 -13.56 -18.81 2.25
N GLN A 288 -13.75 -19.69 3.23
CA GLN A 288 -12.82 -20.22 4.23
C GLN A 288 -13.48 -20.53 5.58
N ASN A 289 -14.44 -21.43 5.59
CA ASN A 289 -14.83 -22.18 6.81
C ASN A 289 -15.05 -23.69 6.57
N GLU A 290 -14.55 -24.25 5.47
CA GLU A 290 -14.56 -25.70 5.28
C GLU A 290 -13.13 -26.18 5.04
N GLY A 291 -12.46 -26.59 6.10
CA GLY A 291 -11.15 -27.24 6.00
C GLY A 291 -10.41 -27.37 7.31
N GLN A 292 -11.04 -27.99 8.31
CA GLN A 292 -10.41 -28.90 9.26
C GLN A 292 -11.51 -29.52 10.15
N GLY A 293 -12.03 -30.67 9.72
CA GLY A 293 -12.64 -31.67 10.54
C GLY A 293 -11.65 -32.81 10.71
#